data_df3527e2cae8439bba463ab466e20c69
#
_entry.id   df3527e2cae8439bba463ab466e20c69
#
_cell.length_a   1.000
_cell.length_b   1.000
_cell.length_c   1.000
_cell.angle_alpha   90.00
_cell.angle_beta   90.00
_cell.angle_gamma   90.00
#
_symmetry.space_group_name_H-M   'P 1'
#
loop_
_entity.id
_entity.type
_entity.pdbx_description
1 polymer ?
#
loop_
_entity_poly.entity_id
_entity_poly.type
_entity_poly.pdbx_seq_one_letter_code
_entity_poly.pdbx_strand_id
1 'polypeptide(L)'
;MSNLYTIDAKLFEPAAIDAETAAFNERIEKELSVAPPLYRFEPQVIRDARAAGYSVFGPVKHLDQARSRFVPGPGGDIPVRVFIPPKVAGVYMHIHGGGFMLGGADQQDEFLAEICKACQVVVVSAGYRLAPENPYPAAPDDCEAVALWLAKNSRREFGTERLVIGGESAGANLSVATLLRMRKRHGFRGFRAAVLTYGGYDMSMTPSVRRWGERYLILNTKIIEWFHENYVQGANVFDPDISPLYADLSGMPPALFSIGTLDPLMDDSLFMHARWLAAGNRSELAVYPGGIHVFNFFPIKLAQKANTRINDFIIGAVSDNL
;
A
#
# COMPACT_ATOMS: atom_id res chain seq x y z
N MET A 1 28.18 6.35 -18.34
CA MET A 1 27.49 5.09 -18.66
C MET A 1 26.00 5.38 -18.58
N SER A 2 25.26 5.17 -19.66
CA SER A 2 23.81 5.37 -19.63
C SER A 2 23.21 4.29 -18.74
N ASN A 3 22.58 4.67 -17.63
CA ASN A 3 21.77 3.76 -16.84
C ASN A 3 20.53 3.39 -17.67
N LEU A 4 20.61 2.29 -18.41
CA LEU A 4 19.47 1.71 -19.10
C LEU A 4 18.58 1.02 -18.06
N TYR A 5 17.48 1.66 -17.68
CA TYR A 5 16.40 1.02 -16.92
C TYR A 5 15.59 0.16 -17.90
N THR A 6 15.90 -1.13 -17.96
CA THR A 6 15.16 -2.10 -18.78
C THR A 6 14.31 -2.98 -17.88
N ILE A 7 13.02 -3.11 -18.22
CA ILE A 7 12.14 -4.15 -17.65
C ILE A 7 12.30 -5.37 -18.57
N ASP A 8 12.68 -6.53 -18.02
CA ASP A 8 12.77 -7.76 -18.79
C ASP A 8 11.37 -8.21 -19.23
N ALA A 9 11.12 -8.22 -20.55
CA ALA A 9 9.85 -8.64 -21.11
C ALA A 9 9.45 -10.08 -20.75
N LYS A 10 10.44 -10.95 -20.47
CA LYS A 10 10.19 -12.33 -20.06
C LYS A 10 9.41 -12.44 -18.75
N LEU A 11 9.48 -11.43 -17.87
CA LEU A 11 8.70 -11.42 -16.63
C LEU A 11 7.18 -11.43 -16.86
N PHE A 12 6.72 -11.01 -18.03
CA PHE A 12 5.30 -10.96 -18.38
C PHE A 12 4.83 -12.19 -19.17
N GLU A 13 5.72 -13.10 -19.49
CA GLU A 13 5.37 -14.34 -20.20
C GLU A 13 4.68 -15.33 -19.24
N PRO A 14 3.66 -16.06 -19.68
CA PRO A 14 3.04 -17.12 -18.86
C PRO A 14 4.04 -18.15 -18.33
N ALA A 15 5.10 -18.44 -19.09
CA ALA A 15 6.14 -19.38 -18.70
C ALA A 15 7.02 -18.89 -17.52
N ALA A 16 6.98 -17.62 -17.17
CA ALA A 16 7.68 -17.08 -16.01
C ALA A 16 6.98 -17.38 -14.67
N ILE A 17 5.71 -17.80 -14.72
CA ILE A 17 4.92 -18.12 -13.54
C ILE A 17 5.31 -19.52 -13.05
N ASP A 18 5.81 -19.61 -11.82
CA ASP A 18 6.14 -20.89 -11.22
C ASP A 18 4.89 -21.73 -10.88
N ALA A 19 5.05 -23.04 -10.77
CA ALA A 19 3.94 -23.96 -10.60
C ALA A 19 3.18 -23.78 -9.27
N GLU A 20 3.86 -23.37 -8.18
CA GLU A 20 3.22 -23.08 -6.89
C GLU A 20 2.29 -21.87 -7.03
N THR A 21 2.79 -20.79 -7.65
CA THR A 21 2.02 -19.56 -7.88
C THR A 21 0.84 -19.79 -8.82
N ALA A 22 1.03 -20.57 -9.88
CA ALA A 22 -0.06 -20.92 -10.81
C ALA A 22 -1.18 -21.70 -10.11
N ALA A 23 -0.84 -22.75 -9.37
CA ALA A 23 -1.81 -23.56 -8.63
C ALA A 23 -2.53 -22.74 -7.53
N PHE A 24 -1.82 -21.84 -6.87
CA PHE A 24 -2.40 -20.90 -5.90
C PHE A 24 -3.45 -20.00 -6.57
N ASN A 25 -3.12 -19.40 -7.71
CA ASN A 25 -4.01 -18.50 -8.44
C ASN A 25 -5.28 -19.21 -8.91
N GLU A 26 -5.15 -20.43 -9.46
CA GLU A 26 -6.30 -21.26 -9.86
C GLU A 26 -7.26 -21.53 -8.68
N ARG A 27 -6.71 -21.82 -7.50
CA ARG A 27 -7.50 -22.02 -6.29
C ARG A 27 -8.25 -20.74 -5.91
N ILE A 28 -7.58 -19.60 -5.85
CA ILE A 28 -8.20 -18.30 -5.49
C ILE A 28 -9.26 -17.91 -6.51
N GLU A 29 -8.99 -18.06 -7.80
CA GLU A 29 -9.95 -17.74 -8.86
C GLU A 29 -11.21 -18.62 -8.74
N LYS A 30 -11.04 -19.92 -8.46
CA LYS A 30 -12.15 -20.86 -8.24
C LYS A 30 -12.95 -20.49 -6.99
N GLU A 31 -12.32 -20.18 -5.87
CA GLU A 31 -12.99 -19.76 -4.64
C GLU A 31 -13.81 -18.48 -4.84
N LEU A 32 -13.23 -17.48 -5.52
CA LEU A 32 -13.87 -16.21 -5.77
C LEU A 32 -14.97 -16.27 -6.85
N SER A 33 -14.87 -17.18 -7.83
CA SER A 33 -15.85 -17.31 -8.91
C SER A 33 -17.24 -17.70 -8.44
N VAL A 34 -17.34 -18.37 -7.28
CA VAL A 34 -18.63 -18.78 -6.67
C VAL A 34 -19.12 -17.80 -5.60
N ALA A 35 -18.29 -16.85 -5.20
CA ALA A 35 -18.65 -15.85 -4.22
C ALA A 35 -19.41 -14.69 -4.87
N PRO A 36 -20.43 -14.12 -4.21
CA PRO A 36 -21.07 -12.92 -4.73
C PRO A 36 -20.09 -11.75 -4.71
N PRO A 37 -20.10 -10.88 -5.76
CA PRO A 37 -19.18 -9.75 -5.83
C PRO A 37 -19.36 -8.76 -4.66
N LEU A 38 -18.25 -8.16 -4.19
CA LEU A 38 -18.23 -7.24 -3.05
C LEU A 38 -19.20 -6.07 -3.21
N TYR A 39 -19.32 -5.51 -4.41
CA TYR A 39 -20.21 -4.37 -4.69
C TYR A 39 -21.71 -4.66 -4.56
N ARG A 40 -22.11 -5.91 -4.23
CA ARG A 40 -23.49 -6.27 -3.89
C ARG A 40 -23.84 -6.11 -2.41
N PHE A 41 -22.84 -5.79 -1.60
CA PHE A 41 -23.01 -5.67 -0.15
C PHE A 41 -22.69 -4.25 0.31
N GLU A 42 -23.38 -3.83 1.36
CA GLU A 42 -22.99 -2.63 2.08
C GLU A 42 -21.58 -2.78 2.66
N PRO A 43 -20.74 -1.73 2.60
CA PRO A 43 -19.35 -1.80 3.08
C PRO A 43 -19.21 -2.31 4.51
N GLN A 44 -20.14 -1.96 5.41
CA GLN A 44 -20.10 -2.42 6.79
C GLN A 44 -20.27 -3.93 6.91
N VAL A 45 -21.14 -4.53 6.09
CA VAL A 45 -21.34 -6.01 6.05
C VAL A 45 -20.02 -6.71 5.65
N ILE A 46 -19.28 -6.14 4.69
CA ILE A 46 -17.99 -6.68 4.27
C ILE A 46 -16.95 -6.54 5.38
N ARG A 47 -16.92 -5.41 6.08
CA ARG A 47 -16.02 -5.16 7.21
C ARG A 47 -16.28 -6.16 8.34
N ASP A 48 -17.56 -6.36 8.69
CA ASP A 48 -17.97 -7.31 9.74
C ASP A 48 -17.62 -8.75 9.36
N ALA A 49 -17.86 -9.14 8.10
CA ALA A 49 -17.47 -10.44 7.60
C ALA A 49 -15.94 -10.68 7.65
N ARG A 50 -15.14 -9.67 7.28
CA ARG A 50 -13.67 -9.74 7.41
C ARG A 50 -13.22 -9.85 8.86
N ALA A 51 -13.79 -9.07 9.76
CA ALA A 51 -13.50 -9.13 11.18
C ALA A 51 -13.84 -10.51 11.77
N ALA A 52 -14.92 -11.13 11.30
CA ALA A 52 -15.31 -12.50 11.67
C ALA A 52 -14.50 -13.61 10.96
N GLY A 53 -13.54 -13.25 10.10
CA GLY A 53 -12.67 -14.20 9.39
C GLY A 53 -13.22 -14.75 8.08
N TYR A 54 -14.37 -14.26 7.63
CA TYR A 54 -14.98 -14.65 6.35
C TYR A 54 -14.37 -13.87 5.19
N SER A 55 -13.10 -14.14 4.90
CA SER A 55 -12.38 -13.57 3.77
C SER A 55 -11.29 -14.52 3.31
N VAL A 56 -10.75 -14.31 2.12
CA VAL A 56 -9.60 -15.07 1.59
C VAL A 56 -8.33 -14.93 2.46
N PHE A 57 -8.29 -13.96 3.37
CA PHE A 57 -7.18 -13.73 4.30
C PHE A 57 -7.34 -14.52 5.61
N GLY A 58 -8.49 -15.17 5.82
CA GLY A 58 -8.81 -15.82 7.08
C GLY A 58 -9.10 -14.82 8.23
N PRO A 59 -9.10 -15.29 9.49
CA PRO A 59 -9.41 -14.46 10.64
C PRO A 59 -8.30 -13.45 10.93
N VAL A 60 -8.72 -12.26 11.36
CA VAL A 60 -7.79 -11.23 11.86
C VAL A 60 -7.15 -11.73 13.17
N LYS A 61 -5.83 -11.68 13.23
CA LYS A 61 -5.06 -12.06 14.42
C LYS A 61 -4.45 -10.81 15.05
N HIS A 62 -4.86 -10.53 16.27
CA HIS A 62 -4.27 -9.45 17.07
C HIS A 62 -3.12 -10.01 17.91
N LEU A 63 -1.98 -9.31 17.91
CA LEU A 63 -0.80 -9.68 18.66
C LEU A 63 -0.65 -8.83 19.92
N ASP A 64 -0.37 -9.46 21.07
CA ASP A 64 -0.21 -8.77 22.38
C ASP A 64 0.95 -7.77 22.39
N GLN A 65 1.96 -7.97 21.54
CA GLN A 65 3.09 -7.04 21.41
C GLN A 65 2.72 -5.73 20.71
N ALA A 66 1.58 -5.67 20.01
CA ALA A 66 1.09 -4.48 19.35
C ALA A 66 0.39 -3.55 20.35
N ARG A 67 0.66 -2.26 20.26
CA ARG A 67 0.04 -1.23 21.11
C ARG A 67 -0.90 -0.39 20.29
N SER A 68 -2.16 -0.27 20.74
CA SER A 68 -3.09 0.72 20.18
C SER A 68 -2.83 2.07 20.83
N ARG A 69 -2.70 3.11 20.03
CA ARG A 69 -2.53 4.50 20.44
C ARG A 69 -3.42 5.40 19.59
N PHE A 70 -3.49 6.67 19.95
CA PHE A 70 -4.23 7.69 19.23
C PHE A 70 -3.32 8.85 18.87
N VAL A 71 -3.51 9.39 17.67
CA VAL A 71 -2.86 10.61 17.17
C VAL A 71 -3.96 11.64 16.91
N PRO A 72 -3.85 12.88 17.40
CA PRO A 72 -4.82 13.91 17.09
C PRO A 72 -4.96 14.15 15.60
N GLY A 73 -6.18 14.14 15.08
CA GLY A 73 -6.50 14.34 13.67
C GLY A 73 -7.61 15.36 13.44
N PRO A 74 -7.86 15.75 12.18
CA PRO A 74 -8.85 16.78 11.85
C PRO A 74 -10.29 16.33 12.06
N GLY A 75 -10.56 15.03 12.04
CA GLY A 75 -11.88 14.45 12.30
C GLY A 75 -12.04 13.82 13.69
N GLY A 76 -11.08 14.03 14.58
CA GLY A 76 -10.98 13.38 15.90
C GLY A 76 -9.70 12.58 16.04
N ASP A 77 -9.60 11.80 17.11
CA ASP A 77 -8.43 10.97 17.36
C ASP A 77 -8.31 9.83 16.34
N ILE A 78 -7.15 9.75 15.69
CA ILE A 78 -6.84 8.71 14.69
C ILE A 78 -6.23 7.52 15.41
N PRO A 79 -6.85 6.32 15.37
CA PRO A 79 -6.25 5.13 15.95
C PRO A 79 -4.98 4.74 15.17
N VAL A 80 -3.92 4.40 15.89
CA VAL A 80 -2.69 3.87 15.28
C VAL A 80 -2.29 2.58 15.99
N ARG A 81 -1.79 1.62 15.21
CA ARG A 81 -1.24 0.37 15.71
C ARG A 81 0.28 0.45 15.70
N VAL A 82 0.93 0.19 16.84
CA VAL A 82 2.36 0.45 17.03
C VAL A 82 3.08 -0.82 17.46
N PHE A 83 4.13 -1.19 16.73
CA PHE A 83 5.09 -2.24 17.07
C PHE A 83 6.46 -1.61 17.33
N ILE A 84 7.12 -2.00 18.44
CA ILE A 84 8.41 -1.44 18.83
C ILE A 84 9.43 -2.58 18.97
N PRO A 85 10.52 -2.58 18.17
CA PRO A 85 11.56 -3.59 18.28
C PRO A 85 12.51 -3.31 19.47
N PRO A 86 13.30 -4.30 19.90
CA PRO A 86 14.29 -4.10 20.97
C PRO A 86 15.35 -3.05 20.65
N LYS A 87 15.71 -2.88 19.35
CA LYS A 87 16.62 -1.84 18.86
C LYS A 87 15.90 -1.06 17.76
N VAL A 88 15.89 0.27 17.88
CA VAL A 88 15.18 1.12 16.93
C VAL A 88 16.17 1.72 15.93
N ALA A 89 16.13 1.26 14.68
CA ALA A 89 16.90 1.82 13.56
C ALA A 89 16.17 2.97 12.86
N GLY A 90 14.84 2.94 12.84
CA GLY A 90 13.99 3.93 12.18
C GLY A 90 12.52 3.75 12.53
N VAL A 91 11.66 4.48 11.84
CA VAL A 91 10.19 4.35 11.94
C VAL A 91 9.62 4.09 10.55
N TYR A 92 8.79 3.07 10.41
CA TYR A 92 8.00 2.80 9.22
C TYR A 92 6.54 3.21 9.47
N MET A 93 6.10 4.28 8.82
CA MET A 93 4.71 4.66 8.76
C MET A 93 4.02 3.78 7.73
N HIS A 94 3.13 2.93 8.19
CA HIS A 94 2.36 2.03 7.35
C HIS A 94 0.94 2.56 7.13
N ILE A 95 0.44 2.46 5.91
CA ILE A 95 -0.93 2.81 5.53
C ILE A 95 -1.55 1.60 4.85
N HIS A 96 -2.58 1.03 5.48
CA HIS A 96 -3.20 -0.21 5.00
C HIS A 96 -3.97 -0.04 3.69
N GLY A 97 -4.10 -1.15 2.93
CA GLY A 97 -4.95 -1.24 1.76
C GLY A 97 -6.43 -1.44 2.09
N GLY A 98 -7.23 -1.71 1.05
CA GLY A 98 -8.66 -2.00 1.19
C GLY A 98 -9.58 -1.06 0.41
N GLY A 99 -9.08 -0.47 -0.69
CA GLY A 99 -9.88 0.37 -1.59
C GLY A 99 -10.46 1.61 -0.90
N PHE A 100 -9.78 2.16 0.11
CA PHE A 100 -10.22 3.29 0.94
C PHE A 100 -11.49 3.02 1.77
N MET A 101 -12.07 1.83 1.69
CA MET A 101 -13.36 1.46 2.28
C MET A 101 -13.27 0.34 3.30
N LEU A 102 -12.24 -0.48 3.21
CA LEU A 102 -12.06 -1.71 3.98
C LEU A 102 -10.70 -1.69 4.70
N GLY A 103 -10.53 -2.58 5.66
CA GLY A 103 -9.28 -2.67 6.41
C GLY A 103 -9.28 -1.83 7.68
N GLY A 104 -8.15 -1.86 8.36
CA GLY A 104 -7.88 -1.14 9.60
C GLY A 104 -6.44 -1.29 10.03
N ALA A 105 -5.96 -0.40 10.89
CA ALA A 105 -4.59 -0.38 11.37
C ALA A 105 -4.18 -1.67 12.09
N ASP A 106 -5.15 -2.40 12.64
CA ASP A 106 -4.98 -3.60 13.47
C ASP A 106 -5.26 -4.92 12.73
N GLN A 107 -5.54 -4.86 11.42
CA GLN A 107 -5.91 -6.07 10.66
C GLN A 107 -4.71 -6.80 10.03
N GLN A 108 -3.49 -6.29 10.21
CA GLN A 108 -2.27 -6.83 9.60
C GLN A 108 -1.14 -7.05 10.62
N ASP A 109 -1.49 -7.34 11.88
CA ASP A 109 -0.53 -7.43 12.97
C ASP A 109 0.64 -8.39 12.68
N GLU A 110 0.37 -9.60 12.14
CA GLU A 110 1.42 -10.57 11.83
C GLU A 110 2.43 -10.03 10.80
N PHE A 111 1.95 -9.43 9.72
CA PHE A 111 2.78 -8.84 8.67
C PHE A 111 3.61 -7.66 9.20
N LEU A 112 2.99 -6.78 9.97
CA LEU A 112 3.66 -5.60 10.53
C LEU A 112 4.67 -5.96 11.62
N ALA A 113 4.39 -7.00 12.41
CA ALA A 113 5.33 -7.53 13.40
C ALA A 113 6.59 -8.13 12.74
N GLU A 114 6.43 -8.83 11.61
CA GLU A 114 7.58 -9.34 10.85
C GLU A 114 8.44 -8.21 10.27
N ILE A 115 7.84 -7.14 9.73
CA ILE A 115 8.60 -5.95 9.29
C ILE A 115 9.33 -5.32 10.47
N CYS A 116 8.63 -5.10 11.59
CA CYS A 116 9.22 -4.54 12.81
C CYS A 116 10.45 -5.33 13.25
N LYS A 117 10.32 -6.65 13.31
CA LYS A 117 11.39 -7.58 13.73
C LYS A 117 12.53 -7.62 12.72
N ALA A 118 12.24 -7.80 11.44
CA ALA A 118 13.25 -7.97 10.40
C ALA A 118 14.05 -6.69 10.16
N CYS A 119 13.37 -5.54 10.11
CA CYS A 119 13.99 -4.25 9.80
C CYS A 119 14.45 -3.48 11.04
N GLN A 120 14.14 -3.95 12.25
CA GLN A 120 14.40 -3.23 13.51
C GLN A 120 13.83 -1.80 13.48
N VAL A 121 12.68 -1.61 12.89
CA VAL A 121 11.98 -0.32 12.83
C VAL A 121 10.74 -0.33 13.71
N VAL A 122 10.43 0.80 14.31
CA VAL A 122 9.09 1.00 14.86
C VAL A 122 8.10 1.03 13.69
N VAL A 123 7.06 0.22 13.75
CA VAL A 123 5.96 0.30 12.77
C VAL A 123 4.81 1.07 13.38
N VAL A 124 4.33 2.07 12.67
CA VAL A 124 3.14 2.85 13.03
C VAL A 124 2.13 2.75 11.90
N SER A 125 1.11 1.90 12.08
CA SER A 125 0.03 1.72 11.09
C SER A 125 -1.11 2.69 11.37
N ALA A 126 -1.51 3.47 10.37
CA ALA A 126 -2.53 4.50 10.47
C ALA A 126 -3.93 3.93 10.20
N GLY A 127 -4.86 4.09 11.17
CA GLY A 127 -6.27 3.74 11.01
C GLY A 127 -7.07 4.93 10.50
N TYR A 128 -6.88 5.28 9.25
CA TYR A 128 -7.56 6.39 8.61
C TYR A 128 -9.06 6.14 8.45
N ARG A 129 -9.86 7.21 8.40
CA ARG A 129 -11.31 7.14 8.20
C ARG A 129 -11.66 6.58 6.83
N LEU A 130 -12.64 5.69 6.78
CA LEU A 130 -13.04 4.93 5.60
C LEU A 130 -14.23 5.56 4.88
N ALA A 131 -14.22 5.48 3.55
CA ALA A 131 -15.38 5.72 2.70
C ALA A 131 -16.33 4.50 2.77
N PRO A 132 -17.61 4.68 2.40
CA PRO A 132 -18.26 5.90 1.92
C PRO A 132 -18.67 6.86 3.04
N GLU A 133 -18.58 6.48 4.32
CA GLU A 133 -19.00 7.30 5.45
C GLU A 133 -18.13 8.55 5.57
N ASN A 134 -16.85 8.41 5.22
CA ASN A 134 -15.89 9.51 5.19
C ASN A 134 -15.13 9.48 3.85
N PRO A 135 -15.72 10.01 2.77
CA PRO A 135 -15.09 10.03 1.46
C PRO A 135 -13.87 10.96 1.44
N TYR A 136 -13.22 11.06 0.30
CA TYR A 136 -12.19 12.07 0.08
C TYR A 136 -12.68 13.47 0.53
N PRO A 137 -11.86 14.24 1.29
CA PRO A 137 -10.43 14.02 1.59
C PRO A 137 -10.13 13.39 2.96
N ALA A 138 -11.07 12.73 3.64
CA ALA A 138 -10.89 12.28 5.02
C ALA A 138 -9.67 11.37 5.23
N ALA A 139 -9.49 10.34 4.39
CA ALA A 139 -8.37 9.41 4.51
C ALA A 139 -6.98 10.09 4.33
N PRO A 140 -6.73 10.88 3.26
CA PRO A 140 -5.46 11.60 3.14
C PRO A 140 -5.26 12.67 4.22
N ASP A 141 -6.32 13.29 4.77
CA ASP A 141 -6.21 14.22 5.89
C ASP A 141 -5.71 13.52 7.16
N ASP A 142 -6.21 12.32 7.46
CA ASP A 142 -5.78 11.52 8.61
C ASP A 142 -4.34 11.01 8.41
N CYS A 143 -4.00 10.51 7.23
CA CYS A 143 -2.63 10.07 6.93
C CYS A 143 -1.62 11.23 7.03
N GLU A 144 -1.96 12.43 6.54
CA GLU A 144 -1.16 13.63 6.70
C GLU A 144 -0.95 14.00 8.17
N ALA A 145 -2.01 13.91 8.99
CA ALA A 145 -1.92 14.18 10.43
C ALA A 145 -0.98 13.21 11.16
N VAL A 146 -1.05 11.91 10.85
CA VAL A 146 -0.13 10.89 11.40
C VAL A 146 1.31 11.16 10.95
N ALA A 147 1.53 11.48 9.66
CA ALA A 147 2.84 11.81 9.13
C ALA A 147 3.45 13.04 9.80
N LEU A 148 2.63 14.09 9.99
CA LEU A 148 3.05 15.32 10.65
C LEU A 148 3.37 15.08 12.14
N TRP A 149 2.57 14.24 12.81
CA TRP A 149 2.84 13.83 14.20
C TRP A 149 4.18 13.08 14.30
N LEU A 150 4.43 12.13 13.40
CA LEU A 150 5.72 11.41 13.34
C LEU A 150 6.89 12.35 13.07
N ALA A 151 6.77 13.26 12.11
CA ALA A 151 7.81 14.24 11.80
C ALA A 151 8.21 15.10 13.01
N LYS A 152 7.24 15.42 13.88
CA LYS A 152 7.46 16.25 15.08
C LYS A 152 7.88 15.48 16.32
N ASN A 153 7.50 14.20 16.43
CA ASN A 153 7.57 13.48 17.70
C ASN A 153 8.44 12.22 17.67
N SER A 154 8.81 11.69 16.51
CA SER A 154 9.50 10.38 16.41
C SER A 154 10.83 10.33 17.18
N ARG A 155 11.57 11.43 17.21
CA ARG A 155 12.80 11.52 18.01
C ARG A 155 12.54 11.39 19.51
N ARG A 156 11.50 12.06 20.01
CA ARG A 156 11.13 12.00 21.45
C ARG A 156 10.51 10.65 21.80
N GLU A 157 9.64 10.12 20.95
CA GLU A 157 8.86 8.90 21.21
C GLU A 157 9.68 7.62 20.98
N PHE A 158 10.55 7.63 19.96
CA PHE A 158 11.22 6.43 19.46
C PHE A 158 12.77 6.56 19.35
N GLY A 159 13.32 7.72 19.67
CA GLY A 159 14.76 7.96 19.64
C GLY A 159 15.37 8.15 18.25
N THR A 160 14.57 8.31 17.21
CA THR A 160 15.03 8.42 15.81
C THR A 160 14.17 9.38 14.98
N GLU A 161 14.77 9.98 13.95
CA GLU A 161 14.10 10.79 12.92
C GLU A 161 14.14 10.12 11.54
N ARG A 162 14.59 8.86 11.46
CA ARG A 162 14.69 8.10 10.22
C ARG A 162 13.32 7.54 9.88
N LEU A 163 12.56 8.27 9.05
CA LEU A 163 11.19 7.93 8.67
C LEU A 163 11.15 7.27 7.30
N VAL A 164 10.44 6.17 7.18
CA VAL A 164 10.06 5.52 5.94
C VAL A 164 8.53 5.47 5.90
N ILE A 165 7.92 5.64 4.72
CA ILE A 165 6.47 5.55 4.54
C ILE A 165 6.15 4.46 3.53
N GLY A 166 5.00 3.82 3.66
CA GLY A 166 4.54 2.87 2.66
C GLY A 166 3.20 2.26 2.97
N GLY A 167 2.76 1.44 2.05
CA GLY A 167 1.49 0.72 2.16
C GLY A 167 1.17 -0.06 0.90
N GLU A 168 0.03 -0.72 0.92
CA GLU A 168 -0.43 -1.59 -0.13
C GLU A 168 -1.72 -1.06 -0.77
N SER A 169 -1.86 -1.18 -2.09
CA SER A 169 -3.09 -0.83 -2.81
C SER A 169 -3.50 0.64 -2.54
N ALA A 170 -4.68 0.89 -1.99
CA ALA A 170 -5.12 2.21 -1.55
C ALA A 170 -4.11 2.87 -0.58
N GLY A 171 -3.45 2.09 0.29
CA GLY A 171 -2.43 2.60 1.20
C GLY A 171 -1.17 3.09 0.50
N ALA A 172 -0.80 2.51 -0.64
CA ALA A 172 0.30 3.00 -1.47
C ALA A 172 -0.08 4.33 -2.15
N ASN A 173 -1.31 4.48 -2.63
CA ASN A 173 -1.84 5.78 -3.10
C ASN A 173 -1.75 6.84 -2.00
N LEU A 174 -2.34 6.55 -0.83
CA LEU A 174 -2.33 7.46 0.32
C LEU A 174 -0.91 7.79 0.80
N SER A 175 0.04 6.87 0.67
CA SER A 175 1.46 7.15 0.97
C SER A 175 2.03 8.22 0.05
N VAL A 176 1.75 8.15 -1.26
CA VAL A 176 2.19 9.18 -2.21
C VAL A 176 1.47 10.50 -1.96
N ALA A 177 0.15 10.48 -1.79
CA ALA A 177 -0.63 11.68 -1.45
C ALA A 177 -0.11 12.34 -0.17
N THR A 178 0.21 11.56 0.86
CA THR A 178 0.81 12.04 2.11
C THR A 178 2.17 12.71 1.86
N LEU A 179 3.06 12.11 1.09
CA LEU A 179 4.36 12.70 0.74
C LEU A 179 4.20 14.04 0.00
N LEU A 180 3.27 14.11 -0.95
CA LEU A 180 2.95 15.32 -1.70
C LEU A 180 2.43 16.44 -0.79
N ARG A 181 1.51 16.11 0.12
CA ARG A 181 0.95 17.05 1.10
C ARG A 181 1.99 17.52 2.10
N MET A 182 2.80 16.61 2.65
CA MET A 182 3.89 16.94 3.58
C MET A 182 4.87 17.92 2.94
N ARG A 183 5.24 17.69 1.68
CA ARG A 183 6.08 18.63 0.92
C ARG A 183 5.39 19.98 0.69
N LYS A 184 4.16 19.95 0.17
CA LYS A 184 3.45 21.17 -0.30
C LYS A 184 2.96 22.04 0.85
N ARG A 185 2.38 21.43 1.90
CA ARG A 185 1.71 22.14 2.99
C ARG A 185 2.63 22.44 4.17
N HIS A 186 3.66 21.58 4.40
CA HIS A 186 4.52 21.66 5.59
C HIS A 186 6.00 21.87 5.25
N GLY A 187 6.39 21.90 3.96
CA GLY A 187 7.79 22.00 3.54
C GLY A 187 8.64 20.79 3.98
N PHE A 188 8.01 19.71 4.44
CA PHE A 188 8.69 18.55 5.00
C PHE A 188 9.05 17.54 3.91
N ARG A 189 10.34 17.16 3.85
CA ARG A 189 10.92 16.18 2.92
C ARG A 189 11.75 15.13 3.66
N GLY A 190 11.45 14.89 4.94
CA GLY A 190 12.27 14.04 5.81
C GLY A 190 11.97 12.55 5.75
N PHE A 191 11.03 12.09 4.91
CA PHE A 191 10.91 10.67 4.64
C PHE A 191 12.09 10.20 3.78
N ARG A 192 12.80 9.16 4.23
CA ARG A 192 14.00 8.63 3.57
C ARG A 192 13.69 7.73 2.40
N ALA A 193 12.54 7.06 2.43
CA ALA A 193 12.11 6.15 1.38
C ALA A 193 10.59 5.94 1.41
N ALA A 194 10.05 5.45 0.27
CA ALA A 194 8.67 5.01 0.12
C ALA A 194 8.59 3.56 -0.36
N VAL A 195 7.79 2.73 0.32
CA VAL A 195 7.48 1.34 -0.08
C VAL A 195 6.07 1.31 -0.64
N LEU A 196 5.95 1.12 -1.95
CA LEU A 196 4.72 1.31 -2.71
C LEU A 196 4.31 0.01 -3.40
N THR A 197 3.48 -0.77 -2.72
CA THR A 197 3.13 -2.12 -3.13
C THR A 197 1.79 -2.13 -3.86
N TYR A 198 1.79 -2.51 -5.12
CA TYR A 198 0.64 -2.58 -6.06
C TYR A 198 -0.40 -1.46 -5.88
N GLY A 199 0.06 -0.21 -5.79
CA GLY A 199 -0.81 0.95 -5.59
C GLY A 199 -1.66 1.28 -6.81
N GLY A 200 -2.89 1.77 -6.57
CA GLY A 200 -3.72 2.41 -7.58
C GLY A 200 -3.47 3.92 -7.58
N TYR A 201 -2.91 4.46 -8.63
CA TYR A 201 -2.49 5.87 -8.68
C TYR A 201 -3.30 6.72 -9.65
N ASP A 202 -4.25 6.11 -10.37
CA ASP A 202 -5.14 6.77 -11.34
C ASP A 202 -6.60 6.34 -11.11
N MET A 203 -7.39 7.22 -10.49
CA MET A 203 -8.81 6.97 -10.28
C MET A 203 -9.64 7.09 -11.57
N SER A 204 -9.03 7.56 -12.67
CA SER A 204 -9.65 7.51 -14.01
C SER A 204 -9.48 6.16 -14.70
N MET A 205 -8.79 5.23 -14.05
CA MET A 205 -8.48 3.86 -14.46
C MET A 205 -7.50 3.76 -15.63
N THR A 206 -6.34 3.16 -15.36
CA THR A 206 -5.31 2.83 -16.35
C THR A 206 -5.77 1.78 -17.37
N PRO A 207 -5.10 1.60 -18.51
CA PRO A 207 -5.47 0.60 -19.52
C PRO A 207 -5.54 -0.83 -18.98
N SER A 208 -4.65 -1.24 -18.06
CA SER A 208 -4.70 -2.58 -17.45
C SER A 208 -5.97 -2.79 -16.64
N VAL A 209 -6.39 -1.80 -15.84
CA VAL A 209 -7.66 -1.84 -15.08
C VAL A 209 -8.86 -1.97 -16.03
N ARG A 210 -8.93 -1.10 -17.06
CA ARG A 210 -10.05 -1.07 -18.02
C ARG A 210 -10.21 -2.38 -18.79
N ARG A 211 -9.10 -3.02 -19.16
CA ARG A 211 -9.07 -4.25 -19.96
C ARG A 211 -9.16 -5.53 -19.14
N TRP A 212 -9.03 -5.46 -17.81
CA TRP A 212 -9.05 -6.65 -16.93
C TRP A 212 -10.38 -7.40 -16.98
N GLY A 213 -11.48 -6.67 -17.04
CA GLY A 213 -12.83 -7.25 -17.18
C GLY A 213 -13.32 -7.88 -15.89
N GLU A 214 -14.00 -9.04 -16.05
CA GLU A 214 -14.70 -9.71 -14.95
C GLU A 214 -13.87 -10.77 -14.22
N ARG A 215 -12.67 -11.07 -14.71
CA ARG A 215 -11.78 -12.05 -14.08
C ARG A 215 -11.54 -11.69 -12.62
N TYR A 216 -11.93 -12.57 -11.71
CA TYR A 216 -11.91 -12.28 -10.28
C TYR A 216 -10.70 -12.92 -9.59
N LEU A 217 -9.59 -12.21 -9.59
CA LEU A 217 -8.38 -12.51 -8.81
C LEU A 217 -8.17 -11.42 -7.76
N ILE A 218 -8.97 -11.46 -6.67
CA ILE A 218 -9.07 -10.46 -5.60
C ILE A 218 -9.75 -9.17 -6.07
N LEU A 219 -9.31 -8.61 -7.20
CA LEU A 219 -9.88 -7.45 -7.87
C LEU A 219 -10.40 -7.82 -9.26
N ASN A 220 -11.36 -7.05 -9.74
CA ASN A 220 -11.74 -6.94 -11.13
C ASN A 220 -12.12 -5.49 -11.44
N THR A 221 -12.35 -5.17 -12.71
CA THR A 221 -12.68 -3.79 -13.13
C THR A 221 -13.84 -3.21 -12.34
N LYS A 222 -14.96 -3.95 -12.19
CA LYS A 222 -16.17 -3.46 -11.46
C LYS A 222 -15.93 -3.20 -9.97
N ILE A 223 -15.11 -4.03 -9.31
CA ILE A 223 -14.76 -3.82 -7.90
C ILE A 223 -13.92 -2.55 -7.74
N ILE A 224 -12.99 -2.30 -8.68
CA ILE A 224 -12.17 -1.08 -8.66
C ILE A 224 -13.04 0.15 -8.91
N GLU A 225 -13.94 0.11 -9.90
CA GLU A 225 -14.92 1.17 -10.15
C GLU A 225 -15.74 1.48 -8.89
N TRP A 226 -16.26 0.45 -8.24
CA TRP A 226 -17.05 0.60 -7.02
C TRP A 226 -16.25 1.25 -5.87
N PHE A 227 -14.98 0.89 -5.69
CA PHE A 227 -14.11 1.54 -4.71
C PHE A 227 -13.90 3.02 -5.05
N HIS A 228 -13.61 3.34 -6.32
CA HIS A 228 -13.37 4.71 -6.76
C HIS A 228 -14.61 5.59 -6.58
N GLU A 229 -15.78 5.13 -7.00
CA GLU A 229 -17.05 5.86 -6.86
C GLU A 229 -17.35 6.22 -5.40
N ASN A 230 -17.17 5.26 -4.49
CA ASN A 230 -17.41 5.47 -3.06
C ASN A 230 -16.36 6.36 -2.38
N TYR A 231 -15.10 6.32 -2.84
CA TYR A 231 -14.04 7.14 -2.29
C TYR A 231 -14.09 8.57 -2.81
N VAL A 232 -14.24 8.75 -4.12
CA VAL A 232 -14.13 10.06 -4.79
C VAL A 232 -15.39 10.92 -4.61
N GLN A 233 -16.58 10.31 -4.64
CA GLN A 233 -17.89 10.97 -4.47
C GLN A 233 -18.03 12.29 -5.25
N GLY A 234 -17.69 12.27 -6.55
CA GLY A 234 -17.87 13.40 -7.45
C GLY A 234 -16.73 14.43 -7.46
N ALA A 235 -15.67 14.24 -6.67
CA ALA A 235 -14.45 15.04 -6.82
C ALA A 235 -13.75 14.73 -8.15
N ASN A 236 -12.86 15.62 -8.58
CA ASN A 236 -12.14 15.46 -9.85
C ASN A 236 -11.14 14.32 -9.77
N VAL A 237 -11.39 13.22 -10.51
CA VAL A 237 -10.51 12.04 -10.55
C VAL A 237 -9.10 12.33 -11.04
N PHE A 238 -8.87 13.44 -11.73
CA PHE A 238 -7.56 13.89 -12.18
C PHE A 238 -6.84 14.80 -11.17
N ASP A 239 -7.47 15.10 -10.01
CA ASP A 239 -6.80 15.85 -8.96
C ASP A 239 -5.58 15.05 -8.48
N PRO A 240 -4.36 15.65 -8.48
CA PRO A 240 -3.13 15.01 -8.02
C PRO A 240 -3.19 14.48 -6.57
N ASP A 241 -4.09 14.98 -5.76
CA ASP A 241 -4.29 14.55 -4.37
C ASP A 241 -5.13 13.25 -4.28
N ILE A 242 -5.90 12.95 -5.33
CA ILE A 242 -6.70 11.73 -5.50
C ILE A 242 -5.96 10.73 -6.38
N SER A 243 -5.44 11.20 -7.51
CA SER A 243 -4.68 10.42 -8.49
C SER A 243 -3.25 10.93 -8.60
N PRO A 244 -2.36 10.46 -7.71
CA PRO A 244 -0.96 10.93 -7.67
C PRO A 244 -0.19 10.73 -8.98
N LEU A 245 -0.71 9.92 -9.90
CA LEU A 245 -0.13 9.78 -11.24
C LEU A 245 -0.06 11.13 -11.98
N TYR A 246 -0.94 12.09 -11.67
CA TYR A 246 -0.95 13.42 -12.30
C TYR A 246 -0.16 14.49 -11.53
N ALA A 247 0.46 14.13 -10.39
CA ALA A 247 1.18 15.07 -9.55
C ALA A 247 2.53 15.51 -10.14
N ASP A 248 3.02 16.66 -9.69
CA ASP A 248 4.45 16.96 -9.73
C ASP A 248 5.17 16.09 -8.68
N LEU A 249 6.00 15.16 -9.16
CA LEU A 249 6.75 14.22 -8.32
C LEU A 249 8.17 14.69 -8.00
N SER A 250 8.56 15.93 -8.33
CA SER A 250 9.90 16.43 -8.04
C SER A 250 10.24 16.36 -6.55
N GLY A 251 11.44 15.90 -6.23
CA GLY A 251 11.97 15.84 -4.86
C GLY A 251 11.23 14.86 -3.94
N MET A 252 10.62 13.81 -4.49
CA MET A 252 10.13 12.66 -3.73
C MET A 252 11.29 11.78 -3.27
N PRO A 253 11.15 11.06 -2.15
CA PRO A 253 12.21 10.16 -1.67
C PRO A 253 12.44 8.98 -2.62
N PRO A 254 13.55 8.23 -2.49
CA PRO A 254 13.71 6.93 -3.12
C PRO A 254 12.49 6.05 -2.90
N ALA A 255 12.04 5.33 -3.93
CA ALA A 255 10.85 4.48 -3.83
C ALA A 255 11.10 3.07 -4.37
N LEU A 256 10.49 2.07 -3.71
CA LEU A 256 10.35 0.71 -4.22
C LEU A 256 8.89 0.51 -4.65
N PHE A 257 8.70 0.26 -5.94
CA PHE A 257 7.42 -0.19 -6.50
C PHE A 257 7.43 -1.71 -6.64
N SER A 258 6.43 -2.38 -6.07
CA SER A 258 6.24 -3.83 -6.17
C SER A 258 4.91 -4.14 -6.84
N ILE A 259 4.91 -4.97 -7.89
CA ILE A 259 3.69 -5.30 -8.65
C ILE A 259 3.73 -6.73 -9.18
N GLY A 260 2.59 -7.40 -9.17
CA GLY A 260 2.41 -8.69 -9.80
C GLY A 260 1.94 -8.59 -11.25
N THR A 261 2.28 -9.56 -12.10
CA THR A 261 1.87 -9.53 -13.51
C THR A 261 0.41 -9.94 -13.72
N LEU A 262 -0.24 -10.52 -12.70
CA LEU A 262 -1.68 -10.84 -12.71
C LEU A 262 -2.46 -9.91 -11.76
N ASP A 263 -2.12 -8.63 -11.78
CA ASP A 263 -2.77 -7.59 -11.01
C ASP A 263 -3.35 -6.51 -11.96
N PRO A 264 -4.63 -6.16 -11.88
CA PRO A 264 -5.20 -5.10 -12.71
C PRO A 264 -4.52 -3.73 -12.53
N LEU A 265 -3.88 -3.46 -11.38
CA LEU A 265 -3.14 -2.21 -11.11
C LEU A 265 -1.69 -2.23 -11.64
N MET A 266 -1.40 -3.11 -12.61
CA MET A 266 -0.05 -3.24 -13.18
C MET A 266 0.42 -1.94 -13.82
N ASP A 267 -0.37 -1.35 -14.69
CA ASP A 267 -0.02 -0.09 -15.37
C ASP A 267 0.18 1.06 -14.38
N ASP A 268 -0.61 1.12 -13.31
CA ASP A 268 -0.45 2.14 -12.27
C ASP A 268 0.97 2.14 -11.69
N SER A 269 1.45 0.95 -11.30
CA SER A 269 2.80 0.81 -10.74
C SER A 269 3.90 1.08 -11.78
N LEU A 270 3.75 0.59 -13.01
CA LEU A 270 4.71 0.82 -14.10
C LEU A 270 4.80 2.30 -14.47
N PHE A 271 3.66 2.96 -14.62
CA PHE A 271 3.60 4.39 -15.01
C PHE A 271 4.12 5.26 -13.87
N MET A 272 3.76 4.96 -12.62
CA MET A 272 4.22 5.74 -11.48
C MET A 272 5.74 5.61 -11.28
N HIS A 273 6.31 4.40 -11.43
CA HIS A 273 7.76 4.19 -11.44
C HIS A 273 8.44 5.03 -12.52
N ALA A 274 7.95 4.97 -13.76
CA ALA A 274 8.51 5.74 -14.86
C ALA A 274 8.44 7.26 -14.61
N ARG A 275 7.31 7.75 -14.08
CA ARG A 275 7.16 9.16 -13.72
C ARG A 275 8.04 9.59 -12.54
N TRP A 276 8.27 8.69 -11.57
CA TRP A 276 9.18 8.93 -10.46
C TRP A 276 10.61 9.15 -10.93
N LEU A 277 11.08 8.30 -11.87
CA LEU A 277 12.38 8.44 -12.52
C LEU A 277 12.46 9.72 -13.37
N ALA A 278 11.44 10.01 -14.18
CA ALA A 278 11.39 11.19 -15.03
C ALA A 278 11.41 12.51 -14.22
N ALA A 279 10.92 12.48 -12.99
CA ALA A 279 11.01 13.61 -12.05
C ALA A 279 12.38 13.73 -11.34
N GLY A 280 13.37 12.91 -11.72
CA GLY A 280 14.72 12.93 -11.16
C GLY A 280 14.87 12.19 -9.81
N ASN A 281 13.88 11.43 -9.39
CA ASN A 281 13.95 10.68 -8.14
C ASN A 281 14.51 9.28 -8.36
N ARG A 282 15.12 8.70 -7.33
CA ARG A 282 15.51 7.28 -7.34
C ARG A 282 14.29 6.39 -7.20
N SER A 283 14.19 5.38 -8.06
CA SER A 283 13.07 4.44 -8.05
C SER A 283 13.54 3.04 -8.44
N GLU A 284 13.05 2.05 -7.69
CA GLU A 284 13.22 0.63 -7.99
C GLU A 284 11.87 0.02 -8.34
N LEU A 285 11.86 -0.89 -9.32
CA LEU A 285 10.67 -1.63 -9.72
C LEU A 285 10.92 -3.13 -9.53
N ALA A 286 10.06 -3.79 -8.78
CA ALA A 286 10.05 -5.23 -8.59
C ALA A 286 8.77 -5.82 -9.22
N VAL A 287 8.94 -6.57 -10.32
CA VAL A 287 7.84 -7.24 -11.01
C VAL A 287 7.85 -8.71 -10.63
N TYR A 288 6.69 -9.23 -10.23
CA TYR A 288 6.50 -10.59 -9.74
C TYR A 288 5.60 -11.38 -10.70
N PRO A 289 6.19 -12.31 -11.51
CA PRO A 289 5.42 -13.14 -12.45
C PRO A 289 4.32 -13.93 -11.73
N GLY A 290 3.08 -13.81 -12.21
CA GLY A 290 1.93 -14.48 -11.61
C GLY A 290 1.42 -13.88 -10.30
N GLY A 291 2.07 -12.87 -9.74
CA GLY A 291 1.56 -12.20 -8.55
C GLY A 291 0.19 -11.59 -8.82
N ILE A 292 -0.82 -11.98 -8.03
CA ILE A 292 -2.15 -11.37 -8.02
C ILE A 292 -2.17 -10.19 -7.05
N HIS A 293 -3.24 -9.39 -7.05
CA HIS A 293 -3.37 -8.35 -6.04
C HIS A 293 -3.26 -8.94 -4.64
N VAL A 294 -2.53 -8.30 -3.74
CA VAL A 294 -2.24 -8.72 -2.35
C VAL A 294 -1.50 -10.05 -2.19
N PHE A 295 -0.80 -10.53 -3.23
CA PHE A 295 -0.11 -11.83 -3.21
C PHE A 295 0.88 -12.01 -2.06
N ASN A 296 1.47 -10.92 -1.58
CA ASN A 296 2.49 -10.94 -0.51
C ASN A 296 1.94 -11.25 0.89
N PHE A 297 0.62 -11.32 1.06
CA PHE A 297 -0.04 -11.75 2.30
C PHE A 297 -0.31 -13.27 2.35
N PHE A 298 -0.06 -13.99 1.28
CA PHE A 298 -0.34 -15.43 1.22
C PHE A 298 0.91 -16.28 1.48
N PRO A 299 0.77 -17.50 2.00
CA PRO A 299 1.90 -18.36 2.35
C PRO A 299 2.50 -19.05 1.11
N ILE A 300 3.01 -18.29 0.15
CA ILE A 300 3.66 -18.78 -1.06
C ILE A 300 5.09 -18.22 -1.19
N LYS A 301 5.96 -18.88 -1.93
CA LYS A 301 7.36 -18.45 -2.11
C LYS A 301 7.49 -17.09 -2.76
N LEU A 302 6.56 -16.77 -3.69
CA LEU A 302 6.53 -15.46 -4.32
C LEU A 302 6.34 -14.33 -3.29
N ALA A 303 5.47 -14.54 -2.31
CA ALA A 303 5.26 -13.61 -1.19
C ALA A 303 6.52 -13.42 -0.34
N GLN A 304 7.19 -14.54 0.00
CA GLN A 304 8.44 -14.48 0.77
C GLN A 304 9.51 -13.65 0.04
N LYS A 305 9.65 -13.86 -1.28
CA LYS A 305 10.58 -13.10 -2.13
C LYS A 305 10.24 -11.59 -2.13
N ALA A 306 8.97 -11.25 -2.25
CA ALA A 306 8.52 -9.86 -2.24
C ALA A 306 8.74 -9.19 -0.88
N ASN A 307 8.36 -9.87 0.20
CA ASN A 307 8.51 -9.36 1.57
C ASN A 307 9.98 -9.22 1.97
N THR A 308 10.85 -10.13 1.56
CA THR A 308 12.31 -9.98 1.74
C THR A 308 12.82 -8.73 1.03
N ARG A 309 12.42 -8.48 -0.22
CA ARG A 309 12.81 -7.27 -0.96
C ARG A 309 12.33 -5.99 -0.28
N ILE A 310 11.11 -5.98 0.26
CA ILE A 310 10.56 -4.86 1.03
C ILE A 310 11.41 -4.61 2.28
N ASN A 311 11.74 -5.66 3.02
CA ASN A 311 12.55 -5.56 4.22
C ASN A 311 13.95 -5.02 3.92
N ASP A 312 14.63 -5.55 2.88
CA ASP A 312 15.96 -5.10 2.47
C ASP A 312 15.95 -3.61 2.09
N PHE A 313 14.90 -3.15 1.39
CA PHE A 313 14.77 -1.75 1.03
C PHE A 313 14.55 -0.85 2.25
N ILE A 314 13.72 -1.26 3.22
CA ILE A 314 13.52 -0.52 4.48
C ILE A 314 14.84 -0.47 5.27
N ILE A 315 15.55 -1.60 5.39
CA ILE A 315 16.86 -1.67 6.08
C ILE A 315 17.86 -0.72 5.41
N GLY A 316 17.93 -0.73 4.09
CA GLY A 316 18.78 0.20 3.32
C GLY A 316 18.46 1.66 3.63
N ALA A 317 17.18 2.02 3.69
CA ALA A 317 16.71 3.38 3.96
C ALA A 317 17.09 3.89 5.36
N VAL A 318 17.00 3.02 6.38
CA VAL A 318 17.29 3.42 7.76
C VAL A 318 18.77 3.28 8.14
N SER A 319 19.60 2.60 7.33
CA SER A 319 21.05 2.45 7.52
C SER A 319 21.90 3.36 6.63
N ASP A 320 21.31 4.32 5.91
CA ASP A 320 21.99 5.23 4.97
C ASP A 320 22.67 4.53 3.76
N ASN A 321 22.20 3.35 3.37
CA ASN A 321 22.75 2.53 2.29
C ASN A 321 21.86 2.49 1.02
N LEU A 322 20.92 3.42 0.86
CA LEU A 322 20.11 3.57 -0.35
C LEU A 322 20.75 4.49 -1.37
#